data_c5cecbbca340c56d389d1c610ab9f9c9
#
_entry.id   c5cecbbca340c56d389d1c610ab9f9c9
#
_cell.length_a   1.000
_cell.length_b   1.000
_cell.length_c   1.000
_cell.angle_alpha   90.00
_cell.angle_beta   90.00
_cell.angle_gamma   90.00
#
_symmetry.space_group_name_H-M   'P 1'
#
loop_
_entity.id
_entity.type
_entity.pdbx_description
1 polymer ?
#
loop_
_entity_poly.entity_id
_entity_poly.type
_entity_poly.pdbx_seq_one_letter_code
_entity_poly.pdbx_strand_id
1 'polypeptide(L)'
;MVKRNWWGVPYKGSKSQIVDRLIEAIPYKGVDNFYDLFAGGCAVTHKMLLEGRYKHCYANDIDGRALRLFRDGMDGKYTLETRWVSREDFFKLKDTDPYISCCWSFGNNQRDYLYSKAIEPYKKACHYAIIYGDFGLLSDLYPVVIEVCKKALREIDAWLERRIKFRSAIRECLKSYSNGSFASLSTSCDADRLESLERLERLQSLESLERLQSFQSYEVDYREVGIQPNSVIYADIPYFSTDNYSKQSSVV
;
A
#
# COMPACT_ATOMS: atom_id res chain seq x y z
N MET A 1 -15.23 8.17 -12.23
CA MET A 1 -14.38 7.19 -11.51
C MET A 1 -14.53 7.47 -10.03
N VAL A 2 -15.04 6.54 -9.24
CA VAL A 2 -15.06 6.66 -7.78
C VAL A 2 -13.59 6.62 -7.33
N LYS A 3 -13.06 7.72 -6.78
CA LYS A 3 -11.77 7.70 -6.10
C LYS A 3 -11.88 6.64 -4.99
N ARG A 4 -11.18 5.53 -5.11
CA ARG A 4 -11.02 4.61 -3.99
C ARG A 4 -10.22 5.35 -2.93
N ASN A 5 -10.87 5.74 -1.86
CA ASN A 5 -10.18 6.29 -0.70
C ASN A 5 -9.36 5.14 -0.07
N TRP A 6 -8.05 5.29 -0.11
CA TRP A 6 -7.12 4.32 0.48
C TRP A 6 -6.74 4.83 1.86
N TRP A 7 -7.08 4.07 2.90
CA TRP A 7 -6.77 4.44 4.28
C TRP A 7 -5.63 3.57 4.82
N GLY A 8 -4.65 4.19 5.49
CA GLY A 8 -3.47 3.52 6.05
C GLY A 8 -2.51 2.96 5.00
N VAL A 9 -1.67 2.00 5.34
CA VAL A 9 -0.73 1.29 4.46
C VAL A 9 -1.29 -0.05 3.96
N PRO A 10 -0.69 -0.67 2.92
CA PRO A 10 -1.07 -2.02 2.48
C PRO A 10 -0.94 -3.04 3.63
N TYR A 11 -2.04 -3.68 4.01
CA TYR A 11 -2.07 -4.64 5.10
C TYR A 11 -3.20 -5.66 4.93
N LYS A 12 -2.94 -6.95 5.24
CA LYS A 12 -3.95 -8.00 5.22
C LYS A 12 -4.94 -7.76 6.37
N GLY A 13 -6.23 -7.75 6.08
CA GLY A 13 -7.27 -7.44 7.08
C GLY A 13 -7.50 -5.95 7.35
N SER A 14 -6.93 -5.06 6.53
CA SER A 14 -7.15 -3.61 6.64
C SER A 14 -8.64 -3.25 6.63
N LYS A 15 -9.07 -2.40 7.56
CA LYS A 15 -10.43 -1.87 7.67
C LYS A 15 -10.75 -0.75 6.68
N SER A 16 -9.88 -0.50 5.71
CA SER A 16 -9.98 0.60 4.74
C SER A 16 -11.35 0.68 4.01
N GLN A 17 -12.02 -0.46 3.79
CA GLN A 17 -13.32 -0.49 3.10
C GLN A 17 -14.51 -0.09 3.99
N ILE A 18 -14.37 -0.22 5.30
CA ILE A 18 -15.47 0.01 6.26
C ILE A 18 -15.18 1.16 7.23
N VAL A 19 -14.02 1.81 7.09
CA VAL A 19 -13.53 2.82 8.05
C VAL A 19 -14.50 3.98 8.24
N ASP A 20 -15.15 4.45 7.17
CA ASP A 20 -16.11 5.55 7.26
C ASP A 20 -17.30 5.20 8.19
N ARG A 21 -17.77 3.96 8.16
CA ARG A 21 -18.81 3.48 9.09
C ARG A 21 -18.28 3.28 10.51
N LEU A 22 -17.04 2.81 10.65
CA LEU A 22 -16.42 2.61 11.96
C LEU A 22 -16.26 3.93 12.71
N ILE A 23 -15.77 4.97 12.06
CA ILE A 23 -15.56 6.26 12.72
C ILE A 23 -16.86 6.98 13.12
N GLU A 24 -17.98 6.68 12.47
CA GLU A 24 -19.30 7.18 12.89
C GLU A 24 -19.73 6.61 14.24
N ALA A 25 -19.35 5.35 14.53
CA ALA A 25 -19.68 4.67 15.78
C ALA A 25 -18.73 5.02 16.94
N ILE A 26 -17.56 5.61 16.67
CA ILE A 26 -16.55 5.92 17.68
C ILE A 26 -16.86 7.28 18.31
N PRO A 27 -17.08 7.37 19.65
CA PRO A 27 -17.39 8.61 20.34
C PRO A 27 -16.18 9.55 20.35
N TYR A 28 -16.39 10.85 20.16
CA TYR A 28 -15.31 11.85 20.15
C TYR A 28 -15.61 13.12 20.96
N LYS A 29 -16.90 13.43 21.22
CA LYS A 29 -17.25 14.67 21.92
C LYS A 29 -16.78 14.66 23.37
N GLY A 30 -15.97 15.63 23.73
CA GLY A 30 -15.39 15.75 25.07
C GLY A 30 -14.27 14.74 25.35
N VAL A 31 -13.73 14.09 24.34
CA VAL A 31 -12.62 13.13 24.45
C VAL A 31 -11.38 13.73 23.78
N ASP A 32 -10.24 13.68 24.46
CA ASP A 32 -8.98 14.26 23.99
C ASP A 32 -8.10 13.25 23.24
N ASN A 33 -8.14 11.98 23.63
CA ASN A 33 -7.20 10.96 23.20
C ASN A 33 -7.88 9.79 22.48
N PHE A 34 -7.33 9.38 21.35
CA PHE A 34 -7.75 8.17 20.61
C PHE A 34 -6.63 7.13 20.61
N TYR A 35 -6.95 5.90 20.98
CA TYR A 35 -6.04 4.76 20.96
C TYR A 35 -6.51 3.68 20.00
N ASP A 36 -5.70 3.33 19.00
CA ASP A 36 -5.86 2.18 18.11
C ASP A 36 -4.88 1.10 18.56
N LEU A 37 -5.34 0.14 19.38
CA LEU A 37 -4.46 -0.81 20.06
C LEU A 37 -4.00 -1.99 19.17
N PHE A 38 -4.67 -2.21 18.03
CA PHE A 38 -4.35 -3.25 17.05
C PHE A 38 -4.37 -2.63 15.65
N ALA A 39 -3.52 -1.62 15.45
CA ALA A 39 -3.59 -0.70 14.32
C ALA A 39 -3.33 -1.37 12.95
N GLY A 40 -2.59 -2.49 12.90
CA GLY A 40 -2.25 -3.16 11.66
C GLY A 40 -1.71 -2.18 10.61
N GLY A 41 -2.46 -1.99 9.51
CA GLY A 41 -2.12 -1.01 8.46
C GLY A 41 -2.56 0.43 8.75
N CYS A 42 -2.95 0.77 9.97
CA CYS A 42 -3.35 2.11 10.42
C CYS A 42 -4.52 2.74 9.64
N ALA A 43 -5.47 1.95 9.14
CA ALA A 43 -6.57 2.50 8.35
C ALA A 43 -7.50 3.39 9.19
N VAL A 44 -7.82 2.98 10.42
CA VAL A 44 -8.67 3.74 11.36
C VAL A 44 -7.90 4.96 11.88
N THR A 45 -6.67 4.76 12.33
CA THR A 45 -5.77 5.84 12.77
C THR A 45 -5.64 6.93 11.71
N HIS A 46 -5.37 6.56 10.43
CA HIS A 46 -5.25 7.50 9.31
C HIS A 46 -6.51 8.37 9.18
N LYS A 47 -7.67 7.74 9.20
CA LYS A 47 -8.94 8.45 9.08
C LYS A 47 -9.19 9.38 10.28
N MET A 48 -8.87 8.95 11.50
CA MET A 48 -9.00 9.78 12.71
C MET A 48 -8.09 11.01 12.68
N LEU A 49 -6.86 10.86 12.20
CA LEU A 49 -5.92 11.97 11.99
C LEU A 49 -6.49 13.00 11.00
N LEU A 50 -7.05 12.56 9.87
CA LEU A 50 -7.65 13.47 8.88
C LEU A 50 -8.91 14.18 9.38
N GLU A 51 -9.74 13.50 10.17
CA GLU A 51 -10.97 14.07 10.72
C GLU A 51 -10.69 15.11 11.82
N GLY A 52 -9.51 15.08 12.44
CA GLY A 52 -9.14 16.05 13.49
C GLY A 52 -10.01 16.00 14.73
N ARG A 53 -10.59 14.83 15.06
CA ARG A 53 -11.58 14.72 16.16
C ARG A 53 -10.96 14.70 17.55
N TYR A 54 -9.66 14.34 17.63
CA TYR A 54 -8.93 14.19 18.89
C TYR A 54 -7.69 15.05 18.89
N LYS A 55 -7.25 15.48 20.08
CA LYS A 55 -6.00 16.23 20.23
C LYS A 55 -4.78 15.34 20.00
N HIS A 56 -4.88 14.08 20.42
CA HIS A 56 -3.80 13.10 20.32
C HIS A 56 -4.32 11.77 19.79
N CYS A 57 -3.59 11.20 18.84
CA CYS A 57 -3.84 9.89 18.30
C CYS A 57 -2.66 8.96 18.60
N TYR A 58 -2.97 7.78 19.14
CA TYR A 58 -2.00 6.75 19.48
C TYR A 58 -2.33 5.47 18.71
N ALA A 59 -1.32 4.86 18.12
CA ALA A 59 -1.47 3.58 17.45
C ALA A 59 -0.49 2.55 18.03
N ASN A 60 -0.94 1.33 18.24
CA ASN A 60 -0.09 0.23 18.67
C ASN A 60 -0.32 -1.00 17.81
N ASP A 61 0.75 -1.70 17.50
CA ASP A 61 0.68 -3.06 16.95
C ASP A 61 1.94 -3.84 17.36
N ILE A 62 1.77 -5.09 17.80
CA ILE A 62 2.90 -5.93 18.20
C ILE A 62 3.79 -6.32 17.01
N ASP A 63 3.22 -6.39 15.78
CA ASP A 63 3.99 -6.46 14.54
C ASP A 63 4.17 -5.05 13.97
N GLY A 64 5.13 -4.31 14.49
CA GLY A 64 5.37 -2.91 14.16
C GLY A 64 5.72 -2.59 12.71
N ARG A 65 5.85 -3.58 11.80
CA ARG A 65 6.30 -3.33 10.42
C ARG A 65 5.37 -2.37 9.65
N ALA A 66 4.07 -2.64 9.67
CA ALA A 66 3.10 -1.77 8.98
C ALA A 66 2.99 -0.41 9.67
N LEU A 67 3.08 -0.38 10.99
CA LEU A 67 3.05 0.84 11.78
C LEU A 67 4.28 1.72 11.52
N ARG A 68 5.48 1.13 11.45
CA ARG A 68 6.71 1.85 11.02
C ARG A 68 6.57 2.40 9.61
N LEU A 69 6.02 1.60 8.68
CA LEU A 69 5.79 2.05 7.31
C LEU A 69 4.84 3.25 7.24
N PHE A 70 3.79 3.24 8.06
CA PHE A 70 2.83 4.35 8.15
C PHE A 70 3.51 5.63 8.66
N ARG A 71 4.26 5.54 9.75
CA ARG A 71 5.04 6.65 10.32
C ARG A 71 6.07 7.18 9.32
N ASP A 72 6.90 6.29 8.76
CA ASP A 72 7.92 6.66 7.77
C ASP A 72 7.30 7.34 6.53
N GLY A 73 6.06 6.93 6.15
CA GLY A 73 5.31 7.56 5.08
C GLY A 73 4.82 8.96 5.44
N MET A 74 4.36 9.17 6.68
CA MET A 74 4.00 10.50 7.19
C MET A 74 5.22 11.44 7.22
N ASP A 75 6.38 10.92 7.59
CA ASP A 75 7.66 11.66 7.65
C ASP A 75 8.26 11.92 6.25
N GLY A 76 7.53 11.58 5.17
CA GLY A 76 7.96 11.83 3.78
C GLY A 76 9.09 10.93 3.27
N LYS A 77 9.48 9.89 4.00
CA LYS A 77 10.63 9.00 3.66
C LYS A 77 10.50 8.37 2.26
N TYR A 78 9.28 8.17 1.78
CA TYR A 78 9.02 7.49 0.50
C TYR A 78 8.67 8.45 -0.64
N THR A 79 8.76 9.76 -0.46
CA THR A 79 8.41 10.77 -1.47
C THR A 79 9.14 10.58 -2.79
N LEU A 80 10.42 10.19 -2.73
CA LEU A 80 11.27 9.94 -3.90
C LEU A 80 11.51 8.45 -4.17
N GLU A 81 10.84 7.54 -3.44
CA GLU A 81 11.01 6.11 -3.65
C GLU A 81 10.37 5.68 -4.98
N THR A 82 11.15 5.01 -5.83
CA THR A 82 10.70 4.54 -7.15
C THR A 82 11.33 3.21 -7.56
N ARG A 83 12.16 2.60 -6.70
CA ARG A 83 12.94 1.40 -7.04
C ARG A 83 12.05 0.20 -7.37
N TRP A 84 12.50 -0.62 -8.30
CA TRP A 84 12.02 -1.98 -8.46
C TRP A 84 12.65 -2.87 -7.38
N VAL A 85 11.84 -3.64 -6.67
CA VAL A 85 12.33 -4.67 -5.75
C VAL A 85 12.28 -6.02 -6.44
N SER A 86 13.43 -6.68 -6.58
CA SER A 86 13.52 -8.03 -7.15
C SER A 86 12.98 -9.06 -6.17
N ARG A 87 12.64 -10.26 -6.68
CA ARG A 87 12.26 -11.40 -5.83
C ARG A 87 13.36 -11.75 -4.84
N GLU A 88 14.61 -11.72 -5.25
CA GLU A 88 15.78 -11.98 -4.40
C GLU A 88 15.86 -10.96 -3.27
N ASP A 89 15.81 -9.67 -3.61
CA ASP A 89 15.84 -8.58 -2.62
C ASP A 89 14.65 -8.67 -1.66
N PHE A 90 13.47 -9.04 -2.16
CA PHE A 90 12.30 -9.23 -1.30
C PHE A 90 12.59 -10.25 -0.21
N PHE A 91 13.02 -11.47 -0.57
CA PHE A 91 13.27 -12.52 0.42
C PHE A 91 14.45 -12.21 1.35
N LYS A 92 15.42 -11.43 0.89
CA LYS A 92 16.55 -10.98 1.69
C LYS A 92 16.19 -9.90 2.71
N LEU A 93 15.29 -8.98 2.35
CA LEU A 93 15.08 -7.73 3.08
C LEU A 93 13.69 -7.61 3.73
N LYS A 94 12.72 -8.49 3.42
CA LYS A 94 11.33 -8.39 3.90
C LYS A 94 11.18 -8.36 5.43
N ASP A 95 12.12 -8.93 6.17
CA ASP A 95 12.07 -8.98 7.62
C ASP A 95 12.68 -7.73 8.28
N THR A 96 13.41 -6.93 7.52
CA THR A 96 14.11 -5.72 8.00
C THR A 96 13.62 -4.42 7.39
N ASP A 97 13.08 -4.46 6.16
CA ASP A 97 12.56 -3.29 5.46
C ASP A 97 11.02 -3.32 5.37
N PRO A 98 10.32 -2.45 6.12
CA PRO A 98 8.86 -2.37 6.12
C PRO A 98 8.25 -2.07 4.75
N TYR A 99 8.92 -1.25 3.92
CA TYR A 99 8.46 -0.95 2.57
C TYR A 99 8.44 -2.20 1.69
N ILE A 100 9.51 -2.98 1.77
CA ILE A 100 9.60 -4.24 1.02
C ILE A 100 8.54 -5.22 1.49
N SER A 101 8.42 -5.46 2.80
CA SER A 101 7.46 -6.45 3.32
C SER A 101 6.00 -6.09 3.02
N CYS A 102 5.61 -4.83 3.17
CA CYS A 102 4.21 -4.43 3.00
C CYS A 102 3.85 -4.13 1.54
N CYS A 103 4.74 -3.43 0.79
CA CYS A 103 4.41 -2.97 -0.55
C CYS A 103 4.71 -3.98 -1.65
N TRP A 104 5.60 -4.94 -1.39
CA TRP A 104 6.05 -5.92 -2.39
C TRP A 104 5.61 -7.35 -2.08
N SER A 105 4.64 -7.55 -1.17
CA SER A 105 4.11 -8.88 -0.85
C SER A 105 2.77 -9.16 -1.53
N PHE A 106 2.57 -10.42 -1.92
CA PHE A 106 1.31 -10.88 -2.49
C PHE A 106 0.18 -10.84 -1.45
N GLY A 107 -0.97 -10.28 -1.83
CA GLY A 107 -2.12 -10.17 -0.93
C GLY A 107 -1.84 -9.43 0.39
N ASN A 108 -0.80 -8.60 0.44
CA ASN A 108 -0.34 -7.87 1.62
C ASN A 108 0.01 -8.80 2.82
N ASN A 109 0.47 -10.02 2.53
CA ASN A 109 0.73 -11.04 3.57
C ASN A 109 2.13 -10.96 4.18
N GLN A 110 3.00 -10.07 3.69
CA GLN A 110 4.37 -9.85 4.15
C GLN A 110 5.29 -11.08 4.10
N ARG A 111 4.90 -12.14 3.39
CA ARG A 111 5.62 -13.43 3.29
C ARG A 111 6.03 -13.77 1.88
N ASP A 112 5.11 -13.64 0.93
CA ASP A 112 5.26 -14.09 -0.44
C ASP A 112 5.46 -12.88 -1.36
N TYR A 113 6.36 -13.02 -2.33
CA TYR A 113 6.64 -11.94 -3.28
C TYR A 113 5.41 -11.60 -4.14
N LEU A 114 5.26 -10.32 -4.46
CA LEU A 114 4.08 -9.75 -5.10
C LEU A 114 3.71 -10.39 -6.43
N TYR A 115 4.69 -10.69 -7.27
CA TYR A 115 4.48 -11.18 -8.62
C TYR A 115 4.89 -12.65 -8.77
N SER A 116 4.14 -13.43 -9.56
CA SER A 116 4.57 -14.77 -9.95
C SER A 116 5.80 -14.71 -10.87
N LYS A 117 6.59 -15.79 -10.93
CA LYS A 117 7.77 -15.86 -11.80
C LYS A 117 7.44 -15.61 -13.28
N ALA A 118 6.26 -16.04 -13.72
CA ALA A 118 5.84 -15.90 -15.12
C ALA A 118 5.52 -14.43 -15.49
N ILE A 119 4.97 -13.65 -14.55
CA ILE A 119 4.54 -12.28 -14.85
C ILE A 119 5.57 -11.21 -14.44
N GLU A 120 6.52 -11.57 -13.58
CA GLU A 120 7.54 -10.66 -13.04
C GLU A 120 8.34 -9.92 -14.12
N PRO A 121 8.86 -10.57 -15.21
CA PRO A 121 9.60 -9.85 -16.24
C PRO A 121 8.75 -8.77 -16.92
N TYR A 122 7.48 -9.05 -17.20
CA TYR A 122 6.55 -8.09 -17.78
C TYR A 122 6.29 -6.91 -16.82
N LYS A 123 6.00 -7.18 -15.55
CA LYS A 123 5.76 -6.13 -14.55
C LYS A 123 6.98 -5.24 -14.33
N LYS A 124 8.18 -5.83 -14.36
CA LYS A 124 9.45 -5.10 -14.31
C LYS A 124 9.60 -4.17 -15.53
N ALA A 125 9.39 -4.69 -16.73
CA ALA A 125 9.46 -3.90 -17.95
C ALA A 125 8.48 -2.71 -17.94
N CYS A 126 7.24 -2.93 -17.47
CA CYS A 126 6.24 -1.87 -17.31
C CYS A 126 6.66 -0.84 -16.25
N HIS A 127 7.23 -1.29 -15.12
CA HIS A 127 7.73 -0.40 -14.08
C HIS A 127 8.83 0.53 -14.62
N TYR A 128 9.81 -0.01 -15.35
CA TYR A 128 10.90 0.77 -15.92
C TYR A 128 10.39 1.78 -16.96
N ALA A 129 9.46 1.37 -17.79
CA ALA A 129 8.84 2.27 -18.78
C ALA A 129 8.09 3.43 -18.11
N ILE A 130 7.37 3.18 -17.01
CA ILE A 130 6.59 4.21 -16.30
C ILE A 130 7.49 5.12 -15.47
N ILE A 131 8.38 4.57 -14.67
CA ILE A 131 9.19 5.34 -13.73
C ILE A 131 10.32 6.08 -14.45
N TYR A 132 11.07 5.36 -15.27
CA TYR A 132 12.31 5.88 -15.86
C TYR A 132 12.16 6.29 -17.33
N GLY A 133 11.01 6.04 -17.98
CA GLY A 133 10.86 6.23 -19.42
C GLY A 133 11.71 5.25 -20.24
N ASP A 134 12.20 4.18 -19.60
CA ASP A 134 13.03 3.15 -20.24
C ASP A 134 12.16 2.03 -20.82
N PHE A 135 12.07 1.97 -22.14
CA PHE A 135 11.28 0.99 -22.88
C PHE A 135 12.11 -0.22 -23.36
N GLY A 136 13.41 -0.30 -23.03
CA GLY A 136 14.28 -1.39 -23.49
C GLY A 136 13.70 -2.76 -23.16
N LEU A 137 13.47 -3.05 -21.90
CA LEU A 137 12.90 -4.32 -21.44
C LEU A 137 11.52 -4.64 -22.05
N LEU A 138 10.71 -3.61 -22.24
CA LEU A 138 9.38 -3.79 -22.85
C LEU A 138 9.51 -4.10 -24.37
N SER A 139 10.54 -3.53 -25.05
CA SER A 139 10.86 -3.78 -26.46
C SER A 139 11.21 -5.24 -26.69
N ASP A 140 12.02 -5.78 -25.82
CA ASP A 140 12.49 -7.16 -25.93
C ASP A 140 11.36 -8.17 -25.75
N LEU A 141 10.42 -7.85 -24.85
CA LEU A 141 9.30 -8.73 -24.51
C LEU A 141 8.09 -8.54 -25.45
N TYR A 142 7.80 -7.32 -25.88
CA TYR A 142 6.58 -6.96 -26.61
C TYR A 142 6.80 -5.84 -27.64
N PRO A 143 7.50 -6.09 -28.74
CA PRO A 143 7.88 -5.05 -29.71
C PRO A 143 6.69 -4.26 -30.29
N VAL A 144 5.52 -4.91 -30.44
CA VAL A 144 4.31 -4.26 -31.00
C VAL A 144 3.68 -3.24 -30.03
N VAL A 145 3.76 -3.49 -28.75
CA VAL A 145 3.16 -2.61 -27.70
C VAL A 145 3.92 -1.30 -27.55
N ILE A 146 5.19 -1.29 -27.92
CA ILE A 146 6.11 -0.18 -27.70
C ILE A 146 5.79 1.08 -28.45
N GLU A 147 5.51 0.98 -29.74
CA GLU A 147 5.26 2.18 -30.53
C GLU A 147 4.05 2.97 -30.01
N VAL A 148 3.02 2.25 -29.54
CA VAL A 148 1.84 2.88 -28.94
C VAL A 148 2.20 3.49 -27.57
N CYS A 149 2.96 2.78 -26.76
CA CYS A 149 3.38 3.26 -25.44
C CYS A 149 4.34 4.45 -25.55
N LYS A 150 5.36 4.36 -26.41
CA LYS A 150 6.30 5.47 -26.66
C LYS A 150 5.59 6.73 -27.12
N LYS A 151 4.64 6.59 -28.07
CA LYS A 151 3.85 7.71 -28.56
C LYS A 151 2.99 8.33 -27.46
N ALA A 152 2.35 7.50 -26.62
CA ALA A 152 1.47 7.95 -25.55
C ALA A 152 2.21 8.64 -24.39
N LEU A 153 3.52 8.33 -24.17
CA LEU A 153 4.27 8.75 -23.00
C LEU A 153 5.44 9.71 -23.29
N ARG A 154 5.71 10.01 -24.55
CA ARG A 154 6.90 10.75 -24.97
C ARG A 154 7.06 12.15 -24.34
N GLU A 155 5.95 12.77 -23.94
CA GLU A 155 5.91 14.15 -23.44
C GLU A 155 5.46 14.26 -21.98
N ILE A 156 5.49 13.14 -21.22
CA ILE A 156 5.00 13.11 -19.85
C ILE A 156 6.15 12.88 -18.89
N ASP A 157 6.50 13.88 -18.08
CA ASP A 157 7.59 13.81 -17.11
C ASP A 157 7.17 13.14 -15.79
N ALA A 158 5.96 13.43 -15.30
CA ALA A 158 5.48 12.90 -14.03
C ALA A 158 5.12 11.40 -14.14
N TRP A 159 5.78 10.53 -13.37
CA TRP A 159 5.55 9.08 -13.40
C TRP A 159 4.10 8.70 -13.10
N LEU A 160 3.40 9.45 -12.26
CA LEU A 160 2.01 9.21 -11.93
C LEU A 160 1.10 9.39 -13.15
N GLU A 161 1.33 10.42 -13.93
CA GLU A 161 0.60 10.66 -15.18
C GLU A 161 0.99 9.62 -16.24
N ARG A 162 2.28 9.28 -16.35
CA ARG A 162 2.76 8.18 -17.20
C ARG A 162 2.04 6.88 -16.87
N ARG A 163 1.87 6.54 -15.60
CA ARG A 163 1.13 5.33 -15.17
C ARG A 163 -0.30 5.31 -15.70
N ILE A 164 -1.01 6.41 -15.61
CA ILE A 164 -2.40 6.51 -16.07
C ILE A 164 -2.48 6.34 -17.59
N LYS A 165 -1.63 7.04 -18.32
CA LYS A 165 -1.58 6.98 -19.78
C LYS A 165 -1.09 5.64 -20.30
N PHE A 166 -0.08 5.06 -19.67
CA PHE A 166 0.42 3.73 -19.99
C PHE A 166 -0.67 2.66 -19.84
N ARG A 167 -1.43 2.71 -18.74
CA ARG A 167 -2.54 1.79 -18.52
C ARG A 167 -3.60 1.90 -19.62
N SER A 168 -3.96 3.10 -20.04
CA SER A 168 -4.87 3.33 -21.16
C SER A 168 -4.33 2.78 -22.47
N ALA A 169 -3.06 3.06 -22.79
CA ALA A 169 -2.41 2.62 -24.02
C ALA A 169 -2.32 1.08 -24.10
N ILE A 170 -1.92 0.42 -23.00
CA ILE A 170 -1.88 -1.05 -22.95
C ILE A 170 -3.27 -1.66 -23.13
N ARG A 171 -4.31 -1.12 -22.50
CA ARG A 171 -5.69 -1.62 -22.68
C ARG A 171 -6.18 -1.50 -24.12
N GLU A 172 -5.84 -0.42 -24.78
CA GLU A 172 -6.18 -0.21 -26.18
C GLU A 172 -5.46 -1.19 -27.10
N CYS A 173 -4.15 -1.42 -26.87
CA CYS A 173 -3.39 -2.44 -27.55
C CYS A 173 -3.98 -3.84 -27.35
N LEU A 174 -4.27 -4.24 -26.12
CA LEU A 174 -4.83 -5.55 -25.79
C LEU A 174 -6.19 -5.81 -26.48
N LYS A 175 -7.03 -4.78 -26.60
CA LYS A 175 -8.30 -4.87 -27.34
C LYS A 175 -8.10 -5.11 -28.84
N SER A 176 -7.08 -4.48 -29.42
CA SER A 176 -6.78 -4.59 -30.87
C SER A 176 -6.18 -5.95 -31.26
N TYR A 177 -5.58 -6.67 -30.28
CA TYR A 177 -4.88 -7.95 -30.50
C TYR A 177 -5.60 -9.17 -29.90
N SER A 178 -6.92 -9.11 -29.69
CA SER A 178 -7.72 -10.17 -29.07
C SER A 178 -7.67 -11.56 -29.74
N ASN A 179 -7.04 -11.70 -30.89
CA ASN A 179 -6.98 -12.93 -31.68
C ASN A 179 -5.58 -13.59 -31.74
N GLY A 180 -4.63 -13.24 -30.87
CA GLY A 180 -3.26 -13.78 -30.92
C GLY A 180 -2.72 -14.20 -29.55
N SER A 181 -1.43 -14.54 -29.48
CA SER A 181 -0.71 -14.98 -28.25
C SER A 181 -0.77 -14.03 -27.05
N PHE A 182 -1.31 -12.83 -27.23
CA PHE A 182 -1.64 -11.88 -26.15
C PHE A 182 -2.90 -12.24 -25.36
N ALA A 183 -3.75 -13.16 -25.83
CA ALA A 183 -4.95 -13.58 -25.11
C ALA A 183 -4.64 -14.15 -23.73
N SER A 184 -3.49 -14.80 -23.55
CA SER A 184 -3.04 -15.32 -22.24
C SER A 184 -2.68 -14.22 -21.24
N LEU A 185 -2.25 -13.04 -21.70
CA LEU A 185 -1.99 -11.87 -20.84
C LEU A 185 -3.28 -11.09 -20.51
N SER A 186 -4.24 -11.07 -21.44
CA SER A 186 -5.52 -10.39 -21.24
C SER A 186 -6.47 -11.15 -20.31
N THR A 187 -6.36 -12.47 -20.24
CA THR A 187 -7.18 -13.35 -19.38
C THR A 187 -6.60 -13.55 -17.99
N SER A 188 -5.29 -13.35 -17.81
CA SER A 188 -4.68 -13.40 -16.47
C SER A 188 -4.65 -12.03 -15.82
N CYS A 189 -5.82 -11.57 -15.36
CA CYS A 189 -5.94 -10.56 -14.31
C CYS A 189 -4.98 -9.36 -14.40
N ASP A 190 -5.50 -8.18 -14.74
CA ASP A 190 -4.83 -6.91 -14.46
C ASP A 190 -3.40 -6.76 -15.03
N ALA A 191 -3.15 -7.23 -16.27
CA ALA A 191 -1.85 -7.03 -16.93
C ALA A 191 -1.42 -5.55 -16.95
N ASP A 192 -2.39 -4.66 -17.04
CA ASP A 192 -2.23 -3.21 -17.03
C ASP A 192 -2.09 -2.60 -15.61
N ARG A 193 -2.24 -3.41 -14.55
CA ARG A 193 -2.16 -2.97 -13.17
C ARG A 193 -0.77 -3.23 -12.58
N LEU A 194 -0.18 -2.21 -11.99
CA LEU A 194 1.07 -2.32 -11.24
C LEU A 194 0.78 -2.04 -9.76
N GLU A 195 0.52 -3.10 -9.01
CA GLU A 195 0.16 -3.04 -7.60
C GLU A 195 1.25 -2.36 -6.77
N SER A 196 2.52 -2.58 -7.12
CA SER A 196 3.67 -1.93 -6.46
C SER A 196 3.59 -0.40 -6.56
N LEU A 197 3.26 0.13 -7.74
CA LEU A 197 3.13 1.59 -7.93
C LEU A 197 1.85 2.15 -7.29
N GLU A 198 0.75 1.39 -7.25
CA GLU A 198 -0.46 1.80 -6.53
C GLU A 198 -0.21 1.90 -5.03
N ARG A 199 0.60 1.00 -4.48
CA ARG A 199 0.99 1.00 -3.07
C ARG A 199 1.95 2.11 -2.75
N LEU A 200 2.89 2.40 -3.65
CA LEU A 200 3.82 3.51 -3.53
C LEU A 200 3.07 4.86 -3.53
N GLU A 201 2.14 5.08 -4.46
CA GLU A 201 1.29 6.28 -4.49
C GLU A 201 0.55 6.47 -3.17
N ARG A 202 0.03 5.38 -2.60
CA ARG A 202 -0.63 5.41 -1.30
C ARG A 202 0.31 5.86 -0.18
N LEU A 203 1.56 5.38 -0.15
CA LEU A 203 2.56 5.81 0.83
C LEU A 203 2.92 7.28 0.68
N GLN A 204 3.15 7.74 -0.53
CA GLN A 204 3.49 9.13 -0.81
C GLN A 204 2.36 10.09 -0.40
N SER A 205 1.10 9.64 -0.46
CA SER A 205 -0.02 10.45 -0.01
C SER A 205 -0.06 10.68 1.51
N LEU A 206 0.65 9.86 2.31
CA LEU A 206 0.71 9.99 3.77
C LEU A 206 1.50 11.22 4.23
N GLU A 207 2.42 11.75 3.41
CA GLU A 207 3.18 12.96 3.72
C GLU A 207 2.25 14.15 4.03
N SER A 208 1.08 14.18 3.43
CA SER A 208 0.07 15.21 3.71
C SER A 208 -0.43 15.22 5.16
N LEU A 209 -0.19 14.13 5.91
CA LEU A 209 -0.58 14.01 7.32
C LEU A 209 0.44 14.61 8.30
N GLU A 210 1.67 14.89 7.86
CA GLU A 210 2.76 15.39 8.72
C GLU A 210 2.36 16.60 9.59
N ARG A 211 1.43 17.41 9.08
CA ARG A 211 1.01 18.66 9.72
C ARG A 211 -0.21 18.53 10.62
N LEU A 212 -0.80 17.35 10.75
CA LEU A 212 -2.19 17.28 11.19
C LEU A 212 -2.40 17.06 12.68
N GLN A 213 -1.50 16.52 13.48
CA GLN A 213 -1.74 16.38 14.93
C GLN A 213 -0.62 15.61 15.65
N SER A 214 -0.68 15.60 17.00
CA SER A 214 0.16 14.76 17.83
C SER A 214 -0.16 13.28 17.58
N PHE A 215 0.68 12.61 16.79
CA PHE A 215 0.64 11.17 16.55
C PHE A 215 1.80 10.48 17.25
N GLN A 216 1.50 9.41 17.99
CA GLN A 216 2.49 8.54 18.63
C GLN A 216 2.21 7.08 18.30
N SER A 217 3.26 6.28 18.20
CA SER A 217 3.14 4.85 17.91
C SER A 217 3.95 3.99 18.85
N TYR A 218 3.42 2.81 19.17
CA TYR A 218 4.01 1.82 20.06
C TYR A 218 4.11 0.47 19.35
N GLU A 219 5.12 -0.32 19.68
CA GLU A 219 5.36 -1.67 19.14
C GLU A 219 5.49 -2.65 20.31
N VAL A 220 4.46 -2.68 21.16
CA VAL A 220 4.46 -3.46 22.39
C VAL A 220 3.19 -4.30 22.53
N ASP A 221 3.14 -5.19 23.51
CA ASP A 221 1.89 -5.83 23.88
C ASP A 221 0.86 -4.75 24.28
N TYR A 222 -0.38 -4.87 23.81
CA TYR A 222 -1.42 -3.87 24.09
C TYR A 222 -1.63 -3.59 25.57
N ARG A 223 -1.31 -4.55 26.45
CA ARG A 223 -1.38 -4.46 27.92
C ARG A 223 -0.32 -3.53 28.51
N GLU A 224 0.75 -3.27 27.75
CA GLU A 224 1.85 -2.38 28.15
C GLU A 224 1.63 -0.93 27.70
N VAL A 225 0.60 -0.68 26.89
CA VAL A 225 0.28 0.67 26.42
C VAL A 225 -0.33 1.49 27.56
N GLY A 226 0.36 2.53 27.99
CA GLY A 226 -0.13 3.47 28.99
C GLY A 226 -1.28 4.33 28.46
N ILE A 227 -2.50 4.12 28.94
CA ILE A 227 -3.68 4.85 28.51
C ILE A 227 -3.83 6.14 29.32
N GLN A 228 -3.86 7.28 28.66
CA GLN A 228 -4.09 8.59 29.28
C GLN A 228 -5.55 8.74 29.71
N PRO A 229 -5.84 9.58 30.73
CA PRO A 229 -7.21 9.96 31.06
C PRO A 229 -7.94 10.58 29.84
N ASN A 230 -9.26 10.55 29.86
CA ASN A 230 -10.11 11.11 28.82
C ASN A 230 -9.82 10.55 27.43
N SER A 231 -9.80 9.21 27.35
CA SER A 231 -9.46 8.45 26.16
C SER A 231 -10.63 7.61 25.64
N VAL A 232 -10.66 7.41 24.32
CA VAL A 232 -11.41 6.34 23.68
C VAL A 232 -10.43 5.31 23.13
N ILE A 233 -10.75 4.04 23.28
CA ILE A 233 -9.93 2.90 22.84
C ILE A 233 -10.70 2.18 21.73
N TYR A 234 -10.06 2.01 20.59
CA TYR A 234 -10.47 1.14 19.52
C TYR A 234 -9.60 -0.11 19.54
N ALA A 235 -10.22 -1.28 19.58
CA ALA A 235 -9.53 -2.57 19.64
C ALA A 235 -10.12 -3.53 18.60
N ASP A 236 -9.44 -3.68 17.46
CA ASP A 236 -9.75 -4.66 16.43
C ASP A 236 -8.95 -5.94 16.67
N ILE A 237 -9.36 -6.70 17.69
CA ILE A 237 -8.65 -7.88 18.16
C ILE A 237 -8.64 -8.96 17.07
N PRO A 238 -7.48 -9.54 16.71
CA PRO A 238 -7.40 -10.64 15.75
C PRO A 238 -8.24 -11.84 16.17
N TYR A 239 -9.06 -12.37 15.24
CA TYR A 239 -9.90 -13.53 15.52
C TYR A 239 -9.06 -14.81 15.63
N PHE A 240 -9.44 -15.70 16.57
CA PHE A 240 -8.75 -16.96 16.89
C PHE A 240 -8.61 -17.93 15.69
N SER A 241 -9.42 -17.77 14.63
CA SER A 241 -9.47 -18.67 13.47
C SER A 241 -8.85 -18.09 12.18
N THR A 242 -8.28 -16.90 12.25
CA THR A 242 -7.62 -16.30 11.07
C THR A 242 -6.17 -16.73 11.00
N ASP A 243 -5.67 -16.98 9.77
CA ASP A 243 -4.27 -17.35 9.51
C ASP A 243 -3.27 -16.62 10.42
N ASN A 244 -2.32 -17.37 10.95
CA ASN A 244 -1.29 -16.91 11.88
C ASN A 244 -0.72 -15.53 11.50
N TYR A 245 -1.05 -14.52 12.29
CA TYR A 245 -0.26 -13.29 12.31
C TYR A 245 1.15 -13.66 12.79
N SER A 246 2.18 -13.01 12.24
CA SER A 246 3.58 -13.38 12.44
C SER A 246 4.05 -13.32 13.91
N LYS A 247 3.26 -12.71 14.81
CA LYS A 247 3.43 -12.74 16.25
C LYS A 247 2.04 -12.80 16.90
N GLN A 248 1.67 -13.95 17.46
CA GLN A 248 0.48 -14.03 18.30
C GLN A 248 0.81 -13.47 19.69
N SER A 249 0.10 -12.43 20.10
CA SER A 249 -0.09 -12.21 21.54
C SER A 249 -0.89 -13.40 22.05
N SER A 250 -0.31 -14.18 22.96
CA SER A 250 -1.04 -15.21 23.68
C SER A 250 -2.14 -14.52 24.49
N VAL A 251 -3.35 -14.53 23.95
CA VAL A 251 -4.55 -14.15 24.72
C VAL A 251 -4.82 -15.33 25.65
N VAL A 252 -4.48 -15.20 26.90
CA VAL A 252 -4.94 -16.05 28.00
C VAL A 252 -6.11 -15.33 28.65
#